data_6c67f184ccafdf228cae1251564aeebf
#
_entry.id   6c67f184ccafdf228cae1251564aeebf
#
_cell.length_a   1.000
_cell.length_b   1.000
_cell.length_c   1.000
_cell.angle_alpha   90.00
_cell.angle_beta   90.00
_cell.angle_gamma   90.00
#
_symmetry.space_group_name_H-M   'P 1'
#
loop_
_entity.id
_entity.type
_entity.pdbx_description
1 polymer ?
#
loop_
_entity_poly.entity_id
_entity_poly.type
_entity_poly.pdbx_seq_one_letter_code
_entity_poly.pdbx_strand_id
1 'polypeptide(L)'
;SLVKELVNGYDIDGIHFDYIRYPEQAKSFPDKAQYTKYGKKRPLAEWRRENINKMVYRIYDWVKSVKPWVQVSSSPLGKYNRIERVPNAGWTAYESVFQDPKIWMQNGKQDMIVPMMYYLHDNFFPFVDNWVDNCNGRLVVPGLGAYRMLKEEADWTVNDITDQIDYS
;
A
#
# COMPACT_ATOMS: atom_id res chain seq x y z
N SER A 1 19.03 9.53 6.58
CA SER A 1 18.04 8.46 6.67
C SER A 1 18.45 7.33 5.73
N LEU A 2 17.96 6.12 5.99
CA LEU A 2 18.27 4.92 5.19
C LEU A 2 18.00 5.15 3.69
N VAL A 3 16.87 5.74 3.34
CA VAL A 3 16.54 6.06 1.94
C VAL A 3 17.62 6.92 1.27
N LYS A 4 18.13 7.93 1.97
CA LYS A 4 19.21 8.79 1.45
C LYS A 4 20.52 8.03 1.23
N GLU A 5 20.82 7.12 2.13
CA GLU A 5 22.02 6.28 2.03
C GLU A 5 21.93 5.36 0.82
N LEU A 6 20.80 4.65 0.66
CA LEU A 6 20.58 3.75 -0.46
C LEU A 6 20.60 4.47 -1.81
N VAL A 7 19.85 5.56 -1.95
CA VAL A 7 19.75 6.29 -3.22
C VAL A 7 21.07 6.97 -3.59
N ASN A 8 21.83 7.50 -2.64
CA ASN A 8 23.10 8.16 -2.94
C ASN A 8 24.27 7.17 -3.10
N GLY A 9 24.24 6.07 -2.34
CA GLY A 9 25.38 5.14 -2.26
C GLY A 9 25.38 4.00 -3.27
N TYR A 10 24.23 3.74 -3.89
CA TYR A 10 24.08 2.57 -4.76
C TYR A 10 23.48 2.96 -6.11
N ASP A 11 23.87 2.23 -7.14
CA ASP A 11 23.29 2.34 -8.48
C ASP A 11 22.03 1.45 -8.54
N ILE A 12 20.88 2.05 -8.21
CA ILE A 12 19.59 1.36 -8.13
C ILE A 12 18.62 1.90 -9.17
N ASP A 13 17.78 1.02 -9.73
CA ASP A 13 16.71 1.36 -10.67
C ASP A 13 15.40 1.69 -9.97
N GLY A 14 15.22 1.19 -8.75
CA GLY A 14 14.00 1.42 -7.97
C GLY A 14 14.20 1.24 -6.48
N ILE A 15 13.26 1.78 -5.71
CA ILE A 15 13.14 1.56 -4.28
C ILE A 15 11.70 1.18 -3.95
N HIS A 16 11.56 0.08 -3.24
CA HIS A 16 10.27 -0.44 -2.84
C HIS A 16 10.09 -0.38 -1.33
N PHE A 17 8.90 0.06 -0.89
CA PHE A 17 8.60 0.21 0.52
C PHE A 17 7.51 -0.76 0.94
N ASP A 18 7.80 -1.55 1.94
CA ASP A 18 6.81 -2.34 2.66
C ASP A 18 6.44 -1.69 4.00
N TYR A 19 5.32 -2.07 4.57
CA TYR A 19 4.85 -1.61 5.88
C TYR A 19 4.76 -0.07 6.07
N ILE A 20 4.53 0.70 5.00
CA ILE A 20 4.24 2.13 5.08
C ILE A 20 2.83 2.34 5.65
N ARG A 21 2.65 2.04 6.91
CA ARG A 21 1.35 2.01 7.59
C ARG A 21 1.48 2.07 9.10
N TYR A 22 0.37 2.35 9.76
CA TYR A 22 0.27 2.10 11.20
C TYR A 22 0.27 0.58 11.47
N PRO A 23 0.71 0.15 12.68
CA PRO A 23 0.69 -1.26 13.05
C PRO A 23 -0.73 -1.80 13.14
N GLU A 24 -0.89 -3.11 13.16
CA GLU A 24 -2.19 -3.80 13.23
C GLU A 24 -3.06 -3.36 14.41
N GLN A 25 -2.42 -3.06 15.54
CA GLN A 25 -3.07 -2.53 16.74
C GLN A 25 -3.15 -0.99 16.74
N ALA A 26 -3.43 -0.41 15.59
CA ALA A 26 -3.43 1.04 15.40
C ALA A 26 -4.35 1.80 16.36
N LYS A 27 -5.43 1.19 16.85
CA LYS A 27 -6.35 1.81 17.83
C LYS A 27 -5.65 2.15 19.15
N SER A 28 -4.69 1.32 19.58
CA SER A 28 -3.91 1.51 20.81
C SER A 28 -2.53 2.14 20.56
N PHE A 29 -2.25 2.61 19.35
CA PHE A 29 -0.98 3.24 19.04
C PHE A 29 -0.75 4.52 19.89
N PRO A 30 0.42 4.66 20.54
CA PRO A 30 0.65 5.69 21.57
C PRO A 30 0.98 7.07 20.99
N ASP A 31 0.16 7.60 20.09
CA ASP A 31 0.35 8.90 19.43
C ASP A 31 -0.53 10.03 19.99
N LYS A 32 -1.22 9.79 21.11
CA LYS A 32 -2.16 10.75 21.71
C LYS A 32 -1.52 12.12 22.00
N ALA A 33 -0.31 12.14 22.51
CA ALA A 33 0.40 13.40 22.83
C ALA A 33 0.69 14.20 21.55
N GLN A 34 1.15 13.52 20.50
CA GLN A 34 1.43 14.12 19.20
C GLN A 34 0.15 14.60 18.52
N TYR A 35 -0.92 13.80 18.59
CA TYR A 35 -2.22 14.21 18.07
C TYR A 35 -2.77 15.44 18.78
N THR A 36 -2.70 15.51 20.11
CA THR A 36 -3.11 16.68 20.88
C THR A 36 -2.35 17.94 20.44
N LYS A 37 -1.05 17.81 20.20
CA LYS A 37 -0.19 18.94 19.82
C LYS A 37 -0.35 19.34 18.34
N TYR A 38 -0.48 18.39 17.44
CA TYR A 38 -0.39 18.63 16.01
C TYR A 38 -1.66 18.30 15.20
N GLY A 39 -2.64 17.66 15.79
CA GLY A 39 -3.89 17.23 15.14
C GLY A 39 -4.78 18.37 14.65
N LYS A 40 -4.67 19.57 15.24
CA LYS A 40 -5.42 20.79 14.84
C LYS A 40 -6.93 20.56 14.69
N LYS A 41 -7.52 19.82 15.62
CA LYS A 41 -8.97 19.47 15.67
C LYS A 41 -9.46 18.59 14.50
N ARG A 42 -8.57 18.01 13.69
CA ARG A 42 -8.95 17.03 12.67
C ARG A 42 -9.32 15.69 13.30
N PRO A 43 -10.19 14.89 12.67
CA PRO A 43 -10.40 13.51 13.12
C PRO A 43 -9.08 12.73 13.19
N LEU A 44 -8.92 11.91 14.23
CA LEU A 44 -7.67 11.15 14.45
C LEU A 44 -7.25 10.31 13.24
N ALA A 45 -8.22 9.63 12.61
CA ALA A 45 -7.95 8.80 11.43
C ALA A 45 -7.41 9.62 10.24
N GLU A 46 -7.96 10.80 9.99
CA GLU A 46 -7.49 11.69 8.94
C GLU A 46 -6.08 12.22 9.23
N TRP A 47 -5.82 12.61 10.48
CA TRP A 47 -4.50 13.07 10.88
C TRP A 47 -3.45 11.97 10.73
N ARG A 48 -3.78 10.71 11.06
CA ARG A 48 -2.90 9.57 10.88
C ARG A 48 -2.60 9.30 9.40
N ARG A 49 -3.63 9.29 8.53
CA ARG A 49 -3.44 9.17 7.08
C ARG A 49 -2.56 10.28 6.52
N GLU A 50 -2.81 11.52 6.94
CA GLU A 50 -2.01 12.66 6.49
C GLU A 50 -0.54 12.55 6.91
N ASN A 51 -0.23 12.00 8.08
CA ASN A 51 1.15 11.77 8.51
C ASN A 51 1.87 10.78 7.58
N ILE A 52 1.20 9.69 7.20
CA ILE A 52 1.73 8.73 6.23
C ILE A 52 1.88 9.39 4.85
N ASN A 53 0.85 10.09 4.37
CA ASN A 53 0.90 10.78 3.10
C ASN A 53 2.07 11.76 3.00
N LYS A 54 2.31 12.56 4.03
CA LYS A 54 3.46 13.48 4.11
C LYS A 54 4.80 12.75 4.02
N MET A 55 4.92 11.60 4.67
CA MET A 55 6.14 10.80 4.62
C MET A 55 6.37 10.28 3.20
N VAL A 56 5.34 9.68 2.57
CA VAL A 56 5.39 9.16 1.21
C VAL A 56 5.78 10.28 0.21
N TYR A 57 5.11 11.43 0.30
CA TYR A 57 5.38 12.57 -0.60
C TYR A 57 6.82 13.07 -0.46
N ARG A 58 7.30 13.26 0.77
CA ARG A 58 8.68 13.72 1.02
C ARG A 58 9.73 12.74 0.51
N ILE A 59 9.48 11.44 0.64
CA ILE A 59 10.38 10.40 0.12
C ILE A 59 10.39 10.47 -1.41
N TYR A 60 9.23 10.44 -2.04
CA TYR A 60 9.11 10.50 -3.49
C TYR A 60 9.78 11.74 -4.07
N ASP A 61 9.41 12.92 -3.58
CA ASP A 61 9.95 14.19 -4.08
C ASP A 61 11.46 14.26 -3.93
N TRP A 62 11.98 13.78 -2.81
CA TRP A 62 13.41 13.74 -2.58
C TRP A 62 14.12 12.75 -3.52
N VAL A 63 13.61 11.52 -3.68
CA VAL A 63 14.19 10.54 -4.61
C VAL A 63 14.21 11.10 -6.02
N LYS A 64 13.10 11.64 -6.50
CA LYS A 64 13.00 12.21 -7.84
C LYS A 64 13.88 13.46 -8.06
N SER A 65 14.16 14.23 -7.02
CA SER A 65 15.07 15.38 -7.10
C SER A 65 16.53 14.98 -7.26
N VAL A 66 16.91 13.79 -6.77
CA VAL A 66 18.31 13.29 -6.82
C VAL A 66 18.53 12.37 -8.00
N LYS A 67 17.63 11.40 -8.19
CA LYS A 67 17.67 10.40 -9.26
C LYS A 67 16.27 10.25 -9.88
N PRO A 68 15.89 11.09 -10.85
CA PRO A 68 14.53 11.12 -11.40
C PRO A 68 14.11 9.80 -12.08
N TRP A 69 15.05 8.98 -12.53
CA TRP A 69 14.79 7.69 -13.14
C TRP A 69 14.46 6.57 -12.15
N VAL A 70 14.86 6.70 -10.86
CA VAL A 70 14.62 5.68 -9.86
C VAL A 70 13.12 5.54 -9.58
N GLN A 71 12.60 4.33 -9.80
CA GLN A 71 11.19 4.01 -9.55
C GLN A 71 10.90 3.94 -8.05
N VAL A 72 9.79 4.52 -7.63
CA VAL A 72 9.36 4.52 -6.23
C VAL A 72 8.04 3.78 -6.13
N SER A 73 8.02 2.71 -5.37
CA SER A 73 6.85 1.84 -5.20
C SER A 73 6.62 1.43 -3.74
N SER A 74 5.41 0.95 -3.46
CA SER A 74 5.09 0.40 -2.13
C SER A 74 4.05 -0.70 -2.18
N SER A 75 4.04 -1.55 -1.12
CA SER A 75 3.09 -2.64 -0.90
C SER A 75 2.04 -2.25 0.15
N PRO A 76 0.90 -1.66 -0.23
CA PRO A 76 -0.23 -1.48 0.68
C PRO A 76 -0.98 -2.79 0.92
N LEU A 77 -1.90 -2.79 1.90
CA LEU A 77 -2.87 -3.87 2.02
C LEU A 77 -3.67 -4.03 0.73
N GLY A 78 -3.92 -5.26 0.33
CA GLY A 78 -4.57 -5.60 -0.94
C GLY A 78 -5.99 -5.06 -1.10
N LYS A 79 -6.71 -4.88 0.00
CA LYS A 79 -8.03 -4.23 0.00
C LYS A 79 -7.86 -2.77 0.40
N TYR A 80 -8.07 -1.84 -0.54
CA TYR A 80 -7.98 -0.41 -0.23
C TYR A 80 -9.04 0.00 0.79
N ASN A 81 -10.31 -0.25 0.47
CA ASN A 81 -11.46 0.00 1.34
C ASN A 81 -12.59 -0.97 0.96
N ARG A 82 -13.74 -0.87 1.61
CA ARG A 82 -14.96 -1.56 1.17
C ARG A 82 -15.32 -1.16 -0.25
N ILE A 83 -15.83 -2.11 -1.02
CA ILE A 83 -16.40 -1.90 -2.34
C ILE A 83 -17.83 -2.46 -2.36
N GLU A 84 -18.66 -2.00 -3.28
CA GLU A 84 -20.07 -2.41 -3.37
C GLU A 84 -20.22 -3.94 -3.47
N ARG A 85 -19.40 -4.58 -4.32
CA ARG A 85 -19.40 -6.05 -4.49
C ARG A 85 -18.93 -6.81 -3.25
N VAL A 86 -18.15 -6.17 -2.34
CA VAL A 86 -17.61 -6.78 -1.12
C VAL A 86 -17.77 -5.80 0.05
N PRO A 87 -18.99 -5.59 0.56
CA PRO A 87 -19.26 -4.63 1.62
C PRO A 87 -18.61 -5.00 2.96
N ASN A 88 -18.36 -6.28 3.20
CA ASN A 88 -17.67 -6.81 4.38
C ASN A 88 -16.21 -7.12 4.07
N ALA A 89 -15.46 -6.13 3.59
CA ALA A 89 -14.06 -6.30 3.18
C ALA A 89 -13.12 -6.73 4.31
N GLY A 90 -13.53 -6.59 5.57
CA GLY A 90 -12.70 -6.87 6.74
C GLY A 90 -11.59 -5.82 6.89
N TRP A 91 -10.36 -6.27 6.93
CA TRP A 91 -9.19 -5.43 7.14
C TRP A 91 -8.77 -4.70 5.87
N THR A 92 -8.74 -3.36 5.90
CA THR A 92 -8.47 -2.52 4.74
C THR A 92 -7.32 -1.55 4.96
N ALA A 93 -6.69 -1.10 3.90
CA ALA A 93 -5.60 -0.13 3.94
C ALA A 93 -6.06 1.19 4.57
N TYR A 94 -7.18 1.71 4.10
CA TYR A 94 -7.66 3.04 4.46
C TYR A 94 -8.15 3.14 5.91
N GLU A 95 -8.97 2.19 6.38
CA GLU A 95 -9.60 2.28 7.69
C GLU A 95 -8.79 1.59 8.80
N SER A 96 -8.12 0.47 8.49
CA SER A 96 -7.49 -0.34 9.53
C SER A 96 -6.07 0.11 9.88
N VAL A 97 -5.31 0.54 8.88
CA VAL A 97 -3.89 0.90 9.05
C VAL A 97 -3.54 2.29 8.52
N PHE A 98 -4.57 3.09 8.17
CA PHE A 98 -4.45 4.50 7.76
C PHE A 98 -3.55 4.73 6.54
N GLN A 99 -3.44 3.74 5.62
CA GLN A 99 -2.82 3.94 4.31
C GLN A 99 -3.83 4.55 3.34
N ASP A 100 -3.38 5.53 2.55
CA ASP A 100 -4.18 6.11 1.48
C ASP A 100 -3.43 6.07 0.13
N PRO A 101 -3.12 4.86 -0.38
CA PRO A 101 -2.36 4.72 -1.61
C PRO A 101 -3.08 5.27 -2.84
N LYS A 102 -4.40 5.37 -2.82
CA LYS A 102 -5.17 6.04 -3.89
C LYS A 102 -4.75 7.49 -4.05
N ILE A 103 -4.69 8.26 -2.95
CA ILE A 103 -4.25 9.66 -3.01
C ILE A 103 -2.76 9.78 -3.38
N TRP A 104 -1.92 8.78 -3.05
CA TRP A 104 -0.51 8.79 -3.46
C TRP A 104 -0.39 8.68 -4.99
N MET A 105 -1.16 7.79 -5.61
CA MET A 105 -1.20 7.65 -7.06
C MET A 105 -1.83 8.87 -7.74
N GLN A 106 -2.95 9.39 -7.22
CA GLN A 106 -3.63 10.57 -7.75
C GLN A 106 -2.73 11.81 -7.75
N ASN A 107 -1.91 11.98 -6.72
CA ASN A 107 -0.96 13.09 -6.61
C ASN A 107 0.39 12.80 -7.28
N GLY A 108 0.52 11.67 -7.99
CA GLY A 108 1.76 11.30 -8.67
C GLY A 108 2.95 11.06 -7.74
N LYS A 109 2.69 10.52 -6.52
CA LYS A 109 3.72 10.27 -5.49
C LYS A 109 4.09 8.80 -5.33
N GLN A 110 3.73 8.00 -6.32
CA GLN A 110 4.18 6.62 -6.54
C GLN A 110 4.29 6.38 -8.04
N ASP A 111 5.28 5.65 -8.49
CA ASP A 111 5.39 5.23 -9.89
C ASP A 111 4.64 3.92 -10.10
N MET A 112 4.65 3.07 -9.09
CA MET A 112 4.00 1.76 -9.08
C MET A 112 3.44 1.46 -7.70
N ILE A 113 2.34 0.72 -7.66
CA ILE A 113 1.76 0.18 -6.42
C ILE A 113 1.68 -1.35 -6.52
N VAL A 114 2.07 -2.03 -5.45
CA VAL A 114 2.08 -3.50 -5.38
C VAL A 114 1.18 -3.94 -4.21
N PRO A 115 -0.15 -3.90 -4.38
CA PRO A 115 -1.05 -4.28 -3.30
C PRO A 115 -0.87 -5.75 -2.92
N MET A 116 -0.84 -6.06 -1.63
CA MET A 116 -0.69 -7.43 -1.08
C MET A 116 -1.99 -8.21 -1.25
N MET A 117 -2.20 -8.80 -2.42
CA MET A 117 -3.44 -9.47 -2.82
C MET A 117 -3.46 -10.96 -2.40
N TYR A 118 -3.21 -11.23 -1.12
CA TYR A 118 -3.09 -12.59 -0.57
C TYR A 118 -4.45 -13.21 -0.24
N TYR A 119 -5.37 -13.18 -1.20
CA TYR A 119 -6.76 -13.63 -1.11
C TYR A 119 -7.12 -14.51 -2.29
N LEU A 120 -8.25 -15.25 -2.20
CA LEU A 120 -8.82 -16.02 -3.31
C LEU A 120 -10.13 -15.41 -3.82
N HIS A 121 -10.46 -15.69 -5.07
CA HIS A 121 -11.77 -15.48 -5.72
C HIS A 121 -12.41 -14.11 -5.44
N ASP A 122 -13.56 -14.08 -4.77
CA ASP A 122 -14.34 -12.86 -4.49
C ASP A 122 -13.59 -11.81 -3.67
N ASN A 123 -12.51 -12.19 -3.01
CA ASN A 123 -11.64 -11.27 -2.31
C ASN A 123 -10.39 -10.85 -3.11
N PHE A 124 -10.17 -11.41 -4.30
CA PHE A 124 -9.08 -11.08 -5.19
C PHE A 124 -9.55 -10.23 -6.37
N PHE A 125 -10.31 -10.84 -7.29
CA PHE A 125 -10.66 -10.23 -8.57
C PHE A 125 -11.33 -8.86 -8.46
N PRO A 126 -12.37 -8.66 -7.61
CA PRO A 126 -13.01 -7.35 -7.50
C PRO A 126 -12.09 -6.25 -6.96
N PHE A 127 -11.07 -6.63 -6.17
CA PHE A 127 -10.10 -5.66 -5.66
C PHE A 127 -8.99 -5.36 -6.65
N VAL A 128 -8.62 -6.28 -7.54
CA VAL A 128 -7.75 -5.98 -8.69
C VAL A 128 -8.42 -4.92 -9.56
N ASP A 129 -9.69 -5.13 -9.96
CA ASP A 129 -10.47 -4.14 -10.70
C ASP A 129 -10.46 -2.77 -9.99
N ASN A 130 -10.74 -2.77 -8.69
CA ASN A 130 -10.78 -1.54 -7.91
C ASN A 130 -9.41 -0.82 -7.87
N TRP A 131 -8.29 -1.55 -7.85
CA TRP A 131 -6.97 -0.96 -7.94
C TRP A 131 -6.72 -0.34 -9.31
N VAL A 132 -7.05 -1.04 -10.39
CA VAL A 132 -6.88 -0.57 -11.77
C VAL A 132 -7.74 0.67 -12.03
N ASP A 133 -9.01 0.65 -11.64
CA ASP A 133 -9.93 1.80 -11.78
C ASP A 133 -9.44 3.06 -11.06
N ASN A 134 -8.64 2.91 -10.02
CA ASN A 134 -8.17 4.01 -9.17
C ASN A 134 -6.66 4.30 -9.29
N CYS A 135 -5.97 3.68 -10.23
CA CYS A 135 -4.51 3.80 -10.38
C CYS A 135 -4.04 5.17 -10.93
N ASN A 136 -4.93 5.96 -11.52
CA ASN A 136 -4.62 7.25 -12.14
C ASN A 136 -3.46 7.17 -13.16
N GLY A 137 -3.45 6.12 -13.98
CA GLY A 137 -2.41 5.86 -14.98
C GLY A 137 -1.06 5.41 -14.40
N ARG A 138 -1.00 5.06 -13.12
CA ARG A 138 0.18 4.45 -12.49
C ARG A 138 0.12 2.94 -12.63
N LEU A 139 1.30 2.31 -12.60
CA LEU A 139 1.38 0.86 -12.69
C LEU A 139 0.85 0.20 -11.41
N VAL A 140 -0.03 -0.77 -11.59
CA VAL A 140 -0.52 -1.66 -10.53
C VAL A 140 -0.01 -3.06 -10.81
N VAL A 141 0.68 -3.66 -9.83
CA VAL A 141 1.20 -5.03 -9.92
C VAL A 141 0.69 -5.79 -8.69
N PRO A 142 -0.35 -6.60 -8.81
CA PRO A 142 -0.86 -7.38 -7.68
C PRO A 142 0.21 -8.30 -7.11
N GLY A 143 0.49 -8.18 -5.81
CA GLY A 143 1.38 -9.09 -5.08
C GLY A 143 0.64 -10.37 -4.75
N LEU A 144 1.06 -11.50 -5.31
CA LEU A 144 0.39 -12.78 -5.14
C LEU A 144 0.89 -13.54 -3.90
N GLY A 145 -0.03 -14.22 -3.22
CA GLY A 145 0.26 -15.00 -2.02
C GLY A 145 0.79 -16.41 -2.29
N ALA A 146 1.83 -16.57 -3.11
CA ALA A 146 2.36 -17.89 -3.48
C ALA A 146 2.75 -18.75 -2.28
N TYR A 147 3.19 -18.15 -1.17
CA TYR A 147 3.51 -18.88 0.08
C TYR A 147 2.30 -19.64 0.65
N ARG A 148 1.07 -19.21 0.34
CA ARG A 148 -0.16 -19.88 0.77
C ARG A 148 -0.41 -21.22 0.10
N MET A 149 0.41 -21.60 -0.88
CA MET A 149 0.46 -22.97 -1.43
C MET A 149 1.08 -23.95 -0.44
N LEU A 150 1.81 -23.47 0.57
CA LEU A 150 2.33 -24.32 1.63
C LEU A 150 1.15 -24.86 2.44
N LYS A 151 1.21 -26.18 2.75
CA LYS A 151 0.13 -26.90 3.43
C LYS A 151 -0.17 -26.34 4.83
N GLU A 152 0.86 -25.90 5.54
CA GLU A 152 0.78 -25.27 6.85
C GLU A 152 0.18 -23.85 6.83
N GLU A 153 0.10 -23.22 5.66
CA GLU A 153 -0.41 -21.87 5.52
C GLU A 153 -1.91 -21.85 5.09
N ALA A 154 -2.22 -22.33 3.90
CA ALA A 154 -3.58 -22.33 3.40
C ALA A 154 -3.87 -23.39 2.35
N ASP A 155 -2.88 -24.17 1.96
CA ASP A 155 -3.00 -25.29 1.00
C ASP A 155 -3.62 -24.86 -0.36
N TRP A 156 -3.26 -23.67 -0.86
CA TRP A 156 -3.72 -23.20 -2.16
C TRP A 156 -3.15 -24.06 -3.28
N THR A 157 -3.90 -24.21 -4.34
CA THR A 157 -3.47 -24.97 -5.52
C THR A 157 -2.64 -24.11 -6.47
N VAL A 158 -1.91 -24.76 -7.38
CA VAL A 158 -1.21 -24.05 -8.47
C VAL A 158 -2.22 -23.27 -9.31
N ASN A 159 -3.42 -23.84 -9.57
CA ASN A 159 -4.45 -23.19 -10.35
C ASN A 159 -4.93 -21.87 -9.71
N ASP A 160 -5.02 -21.81 -8.37
CA ASP A 160 -5.39 -20.57 -7.69
C ASP A 160 -4.41 -19.42 -8.01
N ILE A 161 -3.12 -19.74 -8.13
CA ILE A 161 -2.10 -18.74 -8.48
C ILE A 161 -2.09 -18.44 -9.96
N THR A 162 -2.23 -19.45 -10.83
CA THR A 162 -2.26 -19.22 -12.29
C THR A 162 -3.47 -18.40 -12.72
N ASP A 163 -4.66 -18.67 -12.16
CA ASP A 163 -5.85 -17.86 -12.41
C ASP A 163 -5.68 -16.40 -11.99
N GLN A 164 -4.95 -16.15 -10.90
CA GLN A 164 -4.61 -14.80 -10.46
C GLN A 164 -3.62 -14.11 -11.40
N ILE A 165 -2.61 -14.84 -11.91
CA ILE A 165 -1.65 -14.31 -12.89
C ILE A 165 -2.36 -13.94 -14.19
N ASP A 166 -3.21 -14.83 -14.69
CA ASP A 166 -3.92 -14.64 -15.96
C ASP A 166 -4.91 -13.46 -15.92
N TYR A 167 -5.41 -13.14 -14.71
CA TYR A 167 -6.31 -12.01 -14.50
C TYR A 167 -5.59 -10.67 -14.31
N SER A 168 -4.36 -10.68 -13.81
CA SER A 168 -3.61 -9.48 -13.41
C SER A 168 -2.82 -8.86 -14.57
#